data_cc448ebb19870751ba5f66863612dada
#
_entry.id   cc448ebb19870751ba5f66863612dada
#
_cell.length_a   1.000
_cell.length_b   1.000
_cell.length_c   1.000
_cell.angle_alpha   90.00
_cell.angle_beta   90.00
_cell.angle_gamma   90.00
#
_symmetry.space_group_name_H-M   'P 1'
#
loop_
_entity.id
_entity.type
_entity.pdbx_description
1 polymer ?
#
loop_
_entity_poly.entity_id
_entity_poly.type
_entity_poly.pdbx_seq_one_letter_code
_entity_poly.pdbx_strand_id
1 'polypeptide(L)'
;MKISVLGSGSTGNSVLVSTENTTVLVDAGLSAKQILLRLAEIGINYDDLDGVLITHEHSDHAGGLRVLKRTLECPVFISEKTKHAYLAPKNSKNGEKESKLRNDAIGDCSVKIESDREFRIGDIDFEPFSVPHDAADNFGFVARNRGYRIATLMDFGHFTPFINEKLKGCDAIVVESNHSIDMLRACPVYSWELKQRISSETGHLSNEDLSVWLSAEYDGSARDIVLSHLSQKANDPFLAKITAESALNARGPLFRSDTRITLSDKGKPTEWISF
;
A
#
# COMPACT_ATOMS: atom_id res chain seq x y z
N MET A 1 0.25 -16.38 9.40
CA MET A 1 0.62 -15.23 8.55
C MET A 1 0.57 -13.94 9.37
N LYS A 2 1.40 -12.95 9.09
CA LYS A 2 1.45 -11.67 9.82
C LYS A 2 1.75 -10.52 8.89
N ILE A 3 1.33 -9.31 9.27
CA ILE A 3 1.55 -8.08 8.50
C ILE A 3 2.01 -6.95 9.43
N SER A 4 2.88 -6.08 8.93
CA SER A 4 3.27 -4.80 9.54
C SER A 4 3.43 -3.73 8.47
N VAL A 5 2.88 -2.55 8.71
CA VAL A 5 3.14 -1.38 7.88
C VAL A 5 4.40 -0.72 8.39
N LEU A 6 5.50 -0.83 7.65
CA LEU A 6 6.79 -0.25 8.03
C LEU A 6 6.74 1.27 8.08
N GLY A 7 5.90 1.87 7.26
CA GLY A 7 5.60 3.29 7.24
C GLY A 7 4.73 3.63 6.07
N SER A 8 3.91 4.68 6.23
CA SER A 8 2.96 5.07 5.19
C SER A 8 2.70 6.57 5.18
N GLY A 9 2.52 7.11 3.97
CA GLY A 9 2.23 8.51 3.66
C GLY A 9 2.98 9.00 2.43
N SER A 10 2.72 10.22 2.00
CA SER A 10 3.28 10.87 0.79
C SER A 10 4.81 10.98 0.74
N THR A 11 5.52 10.54 1.78
CA THR A 11 6.99 10.51 1.82
C THR A 11 7.58 9.12 1.68
N GLY A 12 6.74 8.09 1.65
CA GLY A 12 7.12 6.71 1.40
C GLY A 12 6.22 5.70 2.08
N ASN A 13 5.88 4.67 1.31
CA ASN A 13 5.04 3.56 1.72
C ASN A 13 5.85 2.26 1.65
N SER A 14 5.69 1.41 2.64
CA SER A 14 6.24 0.05 2.66
C SER A 14 5.45 -0.80 3.64
N VAL A 15 5.02 -1.97 3.20
CA VAL A 15 4.27 -2.95 4.01
C VAL A 15 5.01 -4.27 3.97
N LEU A 16 5.05 -4.98 5.09
CA LEU A 16 5.68 -6.29 5.19
C LEU A 16 4.63 -7.36 5.45
N VAL A 17 4.60 -8.37 4.60
CA VAL A 17 3.79 -9.58 4.77
C VAL A 17 4.73 -10.74 5.04
N SER A 18 4.49 -11.51 6.10
CA SER A 18 5.40 -12.59 6.49
C SER A 18 4.65 -13.81 7.02
N THR A 19 5.26 -14.98 6.81
CA THR A 19 4.94 -16.25 7.47
C THR A 19 6.12 -16.67 8.34
N GLU A 20 6.19 -17.93 8.74
CA GLU A 20 7.38 -18.52 9.38
C GLU A 20 8.53 -18.73 8.38
N ASN A 21 8.22 -18.89 7.09
CA ASN A 21 9.18 -19.30 6.06
C ASN A 21 9.40 -18.25 4.96
N THR A 22 8.52 -17.24 4.86
CA THR A 22 8.55 -16.29 3.74
C THR A 22 8.30 -14.87 4.24
N THR A 23 9.08 -13.93 3.76
CA THR A 23 8.94 -12.51 4.08
C THR A 23 9.00 -11.67 2.80
N VAL A 24 7.95 -10.91 2.55
CA VAL A 24 7.79 -10.13 1.32
C VAL A 24 7.51 -8.66 1.65
N LEU A 25 8.26 -7.78 1.03
CA LEU A 25 8.07 -6.33 1.10
C LEU A 25 7.14 -5.88 -0.02
N VAL A 26 6.05 -5.19 0.32
CA VAL A 26 5.18 -4.48 -0.63
C VAL A 26 5.53 -3.01 -0.59
N ASP A 27 6.02 -2.52 -1.70
CA ASP A 27 6.59 -1.21 -1.93
C ASP A 27 7.89 -0.89 -1.17
N ALA A 28 8.73 -0.12 -1.82
CA ALA A 28 10.00 0.39 -1.34
C ALA A 28 10.05 1.93 -1.48
N GLY A 29 8.99 2.58 -1.00
CA GLY A 29 8.84 4.04 -1.11
C GLY A 29 9.68 4.81 -0.08
N LEU A 30 9.91 4.25 1.09
CA LEU A 30 10.83 4.79 2.08
C LEU A 30 12.28 4.72 1.57
N SER A 31 13.17 5.56 2.10
CA SER A 31 14.60 5.40 1.78
C SER A 31 15.10 4.02 2.22
N ALA A 32 16.04 3.45 1.46
CA ALA A 32 16.62 2.13 1.79
C ALA A 32 17.11 2.05 3.24
N LYS A 33 17.74 3.12 3.75
CA LYS A 33 18.16 3.20 5.16
C LYS A 33 17.00 3.06 6.13
N GLN A 34 15.86 3.72 5.83
CA GLN A 34 14.67 3.65 6.69
C GLN A 34 14.03 2.26 6.64
N ILE A 35 13.96 1.64 5.46
CA ILE A 35 13.45 0.26 5.33
C ILE A 35 14.29 -0.69 6.18
N LEU A 36 15.62 -0.68 6.03
CA LEU A 36 16.52 -1.55 6.78
C LEU A 36 16.43 -1.34 8.30
N LEU A 37 16.35 -0.08 8.75
CA LEU A 37 16.20 0.22 10.17
C LEU A 37 14.87 -0.30 10.73
N ARG A 38 13.77 -0.13 9.99
CA ARG A 38 12.44 -0.56 10.44
C ARG A 38 12.25 -2.07 10.38
N LEU A 39 12.87 -2.75 9.43
CA LEU A 39 12.94 -4.21 9.44
C LEU A 39 13.62 -4.71 10.72
N ALA A 40 14.78 -4.14 11.06
CA ALA A 40 15.50 -4.50 12.28
C ALA A 40 14.69 -4.18 13.57
N GLU A 41 13.94 -3.06 13.59
CA GLU A 41 13.08 -2.67 14.72
C GLU A 41 11.99 -3.71 15.01
N ILE A 42 11.43 -4.35 13.97
CA ILE A 42 10.43 -5.42 14.12
C ILE A 42 11.03 -6.84 14.09
N GLY A 43 12.36 -6.96 14.22
CA GLY A 43 13.06 -8.23 14.36
C GLY A 43 13.25 -9.01 13.06
N ILE A 44 13.23 -8.34 11.90
CA ILE A 44 13.47 -8.97 10.58
C ILE A 44 14.88 -8.60 10.09
N ASN A 45 15.66 -9.62 9.72
CA ASN A 45 16.88 -9.40 8.97
C ASN A 45 16.51 -9.14 7.49
N TYR A 46 17.11 -8.13 6.87
CA TYR A 46 16.86 -7.83 5.46
C TYR A 46 17.28 -8.96 4.50
N ASP A 47 18.23 -9.82 4.90
CA ASP A 47 18.63 -11.01 4.14
C ASP A 47 17.52 -12.08 4.10
N ASP A 48 16.54 -12.00 5.01
CA ASP A 48 15.38 -12.89 5.05
C ASP A 48 14.25 -12.45 4.12
N LEU A 49 14.44 -11.39 3.31
CA LEU A 49 13.45 -10.96 2.31
C LEU A 49 13.49 -11.86 1.08
N ASP A 50 12.38 -12.50 0.77
CA ASP A 50 12.20 -13.40 -0.38
C ASP A 50 11.75 -12.66 -1.65
N GLY A 51 11.25 -11.43 -1.52
CA GLY A 51 10.81 -10.63 -2.65
C GLY A 51 10.38 -9.21 -2.28
N VAL A 52 10.40 -8.35 -3.29
CA VAL A 52 9.84 -7.00 -3.23
C VAL A 52 8.75 -6.88 -4.30
N LEU A 53 7.51 -6.60 -3.90
CA LEU A 53 6.40 -6.28 -4.80
C LEU A 53 6.33 -4.77 -4.98
N ILE A 54 6.13 -4.30 -6.22
CA ILE A 54 5.93 -2.88 -6.50
C ILE A 54 4.53 -2.69 -7.06
N THR A 55 3.72 -1.87 -6.38
CA THR A 55 2.36 -1.52 -6.79
C THR A 55 2.37 -0.65 -8.03
N HIS A 56 3.14 0.43 -8.01
CA HIS A 56 3.28 1.38 -9.12
C HIS A 56 4.59 2.19 -9.03
N GLU A 57 4.86 3.06 -10.02
CA GLU A 57 6.14 3.74 -10.21
C GLU A 57 6.33 5.04 -9.43
N HIS A 58 5.34 5.52 -8.70
CA HIS A 58 5.47 6.77 -7.95
C HIS A 58 6.60 6.71 -6.93
N SER A 59 7.20 7.86 -6.65
CA SER A 59 8.42 7.92 -5.84
C SER A 59 8.23 7.49 -4.39
N ASP A 60 7.06 7.66 -3.85
CA ASP A 60 6.68 7.23 -2.51
C ASP A 60 6.30 5.73 -2.43
N HIS A 61 6.36 4.99 -3.55
CA HIS A 61 6.22 3.53 -3.62
C HIS A 61 7.48 2.83 -4.13
N ALA A 62 8.23 3.46 -5.03
CA ALA A 62 9.42 2.86 -5.63
C ALA A 62 10.72 3.67 -5.43
N GLY A 63 10.69 4.80 -4.71
CA GLY A 63 11.82 5.72 -4.61
C GLY A 63 13.08 5.13 -3.94
N GLY A 64 12.91 4.26 -2.96
CA GLY A 64 14.00 3.58 -2.27
C GLY A 64 14.55 2.35 -2.99
N LEU A 65 13.78 1.79 -3.93
CA LEU A 65 14.04 0.49 -4.56
C LEU A 65 15.46 0.38 -5.15
N ARG A 66 15.89 1.37 -5.92
CA ARG A 66 17.22 1.38 -6.54
C ARG A 66 18.37 1.23 -5.54
N VAL A 67 18.25 1.91 -4.40
CA VAL A 67 19.31 1.86 -3.37
C VAL A 67 19.19 0.58 -2.54
N LEU A 68 17.95 0.18 -2.24
CA LEU A 68 17.67 -1.04 -1.50
C LEU A 68 18.20 -2.29 -2.23
N LYS A 69 18.06 -2.36 -3.55
CA LYS A 69 18.54 -3.46 -4.41
C LYS A 69 20.06 -3.59 -4.48
N ARG A 70 20.83 -2.65 -3.97
CA ARG A 70 22.28 -2.82 -3.79
C ARG A 70 22.62 -3.73 -2.61
N THR A 71 21.69 -3.90 -1.70
CA THR A 71 21.83 -4.71 -0.49
C THR A 71 21.04 -6.01 -0.59
N LEU A 72 19.85 -5.98 -1.24
CA LEU A 72 18.97 -7.14 -1.36
C LEU A 72 19.27 -7.96 -2.62
N GLU A 73 19.33 -9.26 -2.48
CA GLU A 73 19.48 -10.21 -3.60
C GLU A 73 18.14 -10.75 -4.12
N CYS A 74 17.03 -10.61 -3.34
CA CYS A 74 15.71 -11.13 -3.70
C CYS A 74 15.15 -10.49 -4.99
N PRO A 75 14.24 -11.18 -5.72
CA PRO A 75 13.61 -10.65 -6.93
C PRO A 75 12.66 -9.48 -6.65
N VAL A 76 12.42 -8.66 -7.69
CA VAL A 76 11.44 -7.58 -7.71
C VAL A 76 10.28 -8.00 -8.59
N PHE A 77 9.08 -8.07 -8.03
CA PHE A 77 7.84 -8.37 -8.75
C PHE A 77 7.14 -7.06 -9.13
N ILE A 78 6.98 -6.83 -10.41
CA ILE A 78 6.54 -5.53 -10.95
C ILE A 78 5.80 -5.74 -12.27
N SER A 79 4.74 -4.95 -12.56
CA SER A 79 4.11 -5.02 -13.88
C SER A 79 5.03 -4.44 -14.96
N GLU A 80 4.82 -4.87 -16.21
CA GLU A 80 5.61 -4.37 -17.34
C GLU A 80 5.44 -2.87 -17.55
N LYS A 81 4.22 -2.36 -17.37
CA LYS A 81 3.93 -0.92 -17.50
C LYS A 81 4.60 -0.11 -16.39
N THR A 82 4.47 -0.57 -15.13
CA THR A 82 5.13 0.05 -13.97
C THR A 82 6.65 0.01 -14.13
N LYS A 83 7.22 -1.12 -14.57
CA LYS A 83 8.66 -1.24 -14.85
C LYS A 83 9.11 -0.24 -15.89
N HIS A 84 8.39 -0.16 -17.02
CA HIS A 84 8.71 0.78 -18.08
C HIS A 84 8.67 2.24 -17.59
N ALA A 85 7.61 2.62 -16.87
CA ALA A 85 7.47 3.96 -16.31
C ALA A 85 8.53 4.28 -15.22
N TYR A 86 8.84 3.29 -14.36
CA TYR A 86 9.90 3.42 -13.36
C TYR A 86 11.28 3.63 -14.00
N LEU A 87 11.58 2.96 -15.11
CA LEU A 87 12.86 3.06 -15.83
C LEU A 87 12.92 4.28 -16.73
N ALA A 88 11.81 4.89 -17.10
CA ALA A 88 11.78 6.04 -17.99
C ALA A 88 12.65 7.20 -17.47
N PRO A 89 13.41 7.87 -18.34
CA PRO A 89 14.18 9.05 -17.96
C PRO A 89 13.24 10.17 -17.48
N LYS A 90 13.47 10.65 -16.27
CA LYS A 90 12.75 11.86 -15.80
C LYS A 90 13.31 13.08 -16.52
N ASN A 91 12.45 14.07 -16.78
CA ASN A 91 12.85 15.34 -17.40
C ASN A 91 13.70 16.19 -16.43
N SER A 92 14.95 15.79 -16.19
CA SER A 92 15.93 16.41 -15.31
C SER A 92 17.32 16.30 -15.90
N LYS A 93 18.26 17.14 -15.45
CA LYS A 93 19.68 17.13 -15.89
C LYS A 93 20.38 15.76 -15.76
N ASN A 94 19.87 14.91 -14.88
CA ASN A 94 20.43 13.56 -14.61
C ASN A 94 19.48 12.43 -15.00
N GLY A 95 18.37 12.68 -15.67
CA GLY A 95 17.31 11.71 -15.93
C GLY A 95 17.78 10.43 -16.61
N GLU A 96 18.61 10.51 -17.63
CA GLU A 96 19.18 9.34 -18.33
C GLU A 96 20.10 8.53 -17.43
N LYS A 97 20.98 9.19 -16.65
CA LYS A 97 21.87 8.53 -15.70
C LYS A 97 21.09 7.79 -14.61
N GLU A 98 20.04 8.40 -14.08
CA GLU A 98 19.18 7.79 -13.07
C GLU A 98 18.39 6.62 -13.65
N SER A 99 17.90 6.71 -14.89
CA SER A 99 17.25 5.64 -15.62
C SER A 99 18.18 4.42 -15.75
N LYS A 100 19.42 4.64 -16.21
CA LYS A 100 20.41 3.57 -16.30
C LYS A 100 20.68 2.92 -14.95
N LEU A 101 20.89 3.71 -13.88
CA LEU A 101 21.13 3.17 -12.53
C LEU A 101 19.92 2.39 -11.97
N ARG A 102 18.69 2.74 -12.35
CA ARG A 102 17.50 1.96 -11.98
C ARG A 102 17.45 0.65 -12.76
N ASN A 103 17.75 0.68 -14.06
CA ASN A 103 17.83 -0.53 -14.87
C ASN A 103 18.91 -1.48 -14.36
N ASP A 104 20.09 -0.99 -14.04
CA ASP A 104 21.18 -1.81 -13.46
C ASP A 104 20.76 -2.46 -12.13
N ALA A 105 19.85 -1.82 -11.38
CA ALA A 105 19.38 -2.33 -10.10
C ALA A 105 18.29 -3.41 -10.23
N ILE A 106 17.37 -3.33 -11.20
CA ILE A 106 16.22 -4.24 -11.29
C ILE A 106 16.08 -4.98 -12.62
N GLY A 107 16.90 -4.65 -13.64
CA GLY A 107 16.72 -5.15 -15.01
C GLY A 107 16.62 -6.68 -15.09
N ASP A 108 17.60 -7.37 -14.54
CA ASP A 108 17.72 -8.84 -14.64
C ASP A 108 17.05 -9.59 -13.47
N CYS A 109 16.72 -8.89 -12.37
CA CYS A 109 16.10 -9.51 -11.20
C CYS A 109 14.58 -9.23 -11.09
N SER A 110 13.96 -8.63 -12.11
CA SER A 110 12.53 -8.36 -12.11
C SER A 110 11.73 -9.53 -12.65
N VAL A 111 10.66 -9.86 -11.92
CA VAL A 111 9.65 -10.85 -12.30
C VAL A 111 8.38 -10.10 -12.69
N LYS A 112 7.87 -10.38 -13.90
CA LYS A 112 6.64 -9.77 -14.40
C LYS A 112 5.43 -10.31 -13.65
N ILE A 113 4.56 -9.39 -13.19
CA ILE A 113 3.24 -9.70 -12.65
C ILE A 113 2.15 -9.03 -13.49
N GLU A 114 0.95 -9.60 -13.44
CA GLU A 114 -0.23 -9.14 -14.20
C GLU A 114 -1.46 -9.17 -13.29
N SER A 115 -2.40 -8.23 -13.49
CA SER A 115 -3.66 -8.22 -12.75
C SER A 115 -4.40 -9.56 -12.91
N ASP A 116 -5.03 -10.05 -11.84
CA ASP A 116 -5.82 -11.29 -11.78
C ASP A 116 -5.05 -12.57 -12.12
N ARG A 117 -3.74 -12.50 -12.17
CA ARG A 117 -2.88 -13.66 -12.35
C ARG A 117 -2.09 -13.92 -11.08
N GLU A 118 -2.51 -14.95 -10.37
CA GLU A 118 -1.84 -15.40 -9.15
C GLU A 118 -0.40 -15.83 -9.40
N PHE A 119 0.46 -15.55 -8.43
CA PHE A 119 1.83 -16.05 -8.37
C PHE A 119 2.21 -16.36 -6.92
N ARG A 120 3.30 -17.11 -6.75
CA ARG A 120 3.76 -17.55 -5.44
C ARG A 120 5.17 -17.06 -5.14
N ILE A 121 5.37 -16.62 -3.89
CA ILE A 121 6.69 -16.39 -3.31
C ILE A 121 6.77 -17.24 -2.04
N GLY A 122 7.70 -18.16 -1.99
CA GLY A 122 7.81 -19.12 -0.89
C GLY A 122 6.51 -19.86 -0.64
N ASP A 123 5.92 -19.68 0.55
CA ASP A 123 4.66 -20.31 0.95
C ASP A 123 3.44 -19.33 0.92
N ILE A 124 3.59 -18.15 0.33
CA ILE A 124 2.52 -17.15 0.18
C ILE A 124 2.07 -17.09 -1.29
N ASP A 125 0.77 -17.24 -1.53
CA ASP A 125 0.14 -16.95 -2.82
C ASP A 125 -0.31 -15.49 -2.86
N PHE A 126 0.10 -14.77 -3.90
CA PHE A 126 -0.28 -13.38 -4.14
C PHE A 126 -1.22 -13.28 -5.35
N GLU A 127 -2.29 -12.54 -5.18
CA GLU A 127 -3.23 -12.18 -6.23
C GLU A 127 -3.18 -10.66 -6.42
N PRO A 128 -2.51 -10.15 -7.49
CA PRO A 128 -2.55 -8.73 -7.84
C PRO A 128 -3.90 -8.39 -8.46
N PHE A 129 -4.44 -7.23 -8.13
CA PHE A 129 -5.65 -6.71 -8.74
C PHE A 129 -5.52 -5.21 -9.02
N SER A 130 -6.05 -4.77 -10.17
CA SER A 130 -5.96 -3.37 -10.57
C SER A 130 -6.82 -2.46 -9.69
N VAL A 131 -6.27 -1.32 -9.30
CA VAL A 131 -6.97 -0.25 -8.59
C VAL A 131 -6.84 1.07 -9.35
N PRO A 132 -7.89 1.94 -9.36
CA PRO A 132 -7.91 3.16 -10.14
C PRO A 132 -6.98 4.22 -9.54
N HIS A 133 -5.90 4.55 -10.27
CA HIS A 133 -4.92 5.59 -9.89
C HIS A 133 -4.28 6.22 -11.12
N ASP A 134 -3.73 7.42 -10.96
CA ASP A 134 -3.04 8.16 -12.02
C ASP A 134 -1.57 7.71 -12.19
N ALA A 135 -1.37 6.40 -12.32
CA ALA A 135 -0.10 5.73 -12.56
C ALA A 135 -0.14 4.93 -13.88
N ALA A 136 1.01 4.44 -14.35
CA ALA A 136 1.09 3.62 -15.55
C ALA A 136 0.33 2.29 -15.40
N ASP A 137 0.36 1.74 -14.20
CA ASP A 137 -0.40 0.60 -13.70
C ASP A 137 -0.40 0.69 -12.18
N ASN A 138 -1.47 0.27 -11.51
CA ASN A 138 -1.47 0.24 -10.05
C ASN A 138 -2.18 -1.00 -9.53
N PHE A 139 -1.55 -1.70 -8.58
CA PHE A 139 -2.07 -2.94 -8.02
C PHE A 139 -2.30 -2.85 -6.51
N GLY A 140 -3.47 -3.37 -6.07
CA GLY A 140 -3.60 -3.95 -4.76
C GLY A 140 -3.18 -5.42 -4.80
N PHE A 141 -2.91 -6.01 -3.64
CA PHE A 141 -2.55 -7.43 -3.50
C PHE A 141 -3.40 -8.11 -2.45
N VAL A 142 -3.87 -9.32 -2.73
CA VAL A 142 -4.35 -10.25 -1.71
C VAL A 142 -3.30 -11.33 -1.52
N ALA A 143 -2.69 -11.37 -0.33
CA ALA A 143 -1.77 -12.42 0.10
C ALA A 143 -2.54 -13.53 0.81
N ARG A 144 -2.27 -14.80 0.47
CA ARG A 144 -2.95 -15.98 1.03
C ARG A 144 -1.95 -17.01 1.54
N ASN A 145 -2.19 -17.52 2.74
CA ASN A 145 -1.41 -18.61 3.31
C ASN A 145 -2.26 -19.36 4.36
N ARG A 146 -2.34 -20.69 4.30
CA ARG A 146 -3.02 -21.57 5.27
C ARG A 146 -4.46 -21.13 5.62
N GLY A 147 -5.21 -20.61 4.64
CA GLY A 147 -6.60 -20.17 4.81
C GLY A 147 -6.75 -18.69 5.22
N TYR A 148 -5.72 -18.02 5.65
CA TYR A 148 -5.72 -16.58 5.93
C TYR A 148 -5.55 -15.75 4.67
N ARG A 149 -6.20 -14.59 4.64
CA ARG A 149 -6.20 -13.64 3.53
C ARG A 149 -5.87 -12.24 4.05
N ILE A 150 -4.86 -11.60 3.51
CA ILE A 150 -4.49 -10.21 3.84
C ILE A 150 -4.52 -9.39 2.56
N ALA A 151 -5.29 -8.30 2.55
CA ALA A 151 -5.32 -7.36 1.45
C ALA A 151 -4.48 -6.11 1.76
N THR A 152 -3.77 -5.62 0.74
CA THR A 152 -3.08 -4.32 0.78
C THR A 152 -3.46 -3.53 -0.46
N LEU A 153 -4.04 -2.35 -0.28
CA LEU A 153 -4.36 -1.43 -1.37
C LEU A 153 -4.20 0.02 -0.91
N MET A 154 -3.41 0.75 -1.66
CA MET A 154 -3.12 2.16 -1.44
C MET A 154 -3.14 2.89 -2.78
N ASP A 155 -3.27 4.20 -2.72
CA ASP A 155 -3.30 5.06 -3.90
C ASP A 155 -4.41 4.66 -4.87
N PHE A 156 -5.65 4.95 -4.48
CA PHE A 156 -6.81 4.74 -5.34
C PHE A 156 -7.93 5.72 -5.00
N GLY A 157 -8.66 6.17 -6.02
CA GLY A 157 -9.64 7.23 -5.84
C GLY A 157 -10.99 6.76 -5.31
N HIS A 158 -11.41 5.52 -5.57
CA HIS A 158 -12.73 5.00 -5.17
C HIS A 158 -12.79 3.48 -5.17
N PHE A 159 -13.71 2.93 -4.39
CA PHE A 159 -14.03 1.50 -4.45
C PHE A 159 -14.84 1.18 -5.71
N THR A 160 -14.51 0.08 -6.34
CA THR A 160 -15.26 -0.51 -7.45
C THR A 160 -15.88 -1.83 -7.01
N PRO A 161 -16.95 -2.34 -7.68
CA PRO A 161 -17.47 -3.67 -7.38
C PRO A 161 -16.40 -4.77 -7.45
N PHE A 162 -15.42 -4.60 -8.32
CA PHE A 162 -14.28 -5.50 -8.46
C PHE A 162 -13.36 -5.50 -7.22
N ILE A 163 -12.98 -4.31 -6.73
CA ILE A 163 -12.20 -4.16 -5.49
C ILE A 163 -12.98 -4.79 -4.31
N ASN A 164 -14.28 -4.50 -4.20
CA ASN A 164 -15.11 -5.04 -3.14
C ASN A 164 -15.10 -6.57 -3.11
N GLU A 165 -15.15 -7.22 -4.29
CA GLU A 165 -15.07 -8.67 -4.39
C GLU A 165 -13.73 -9.23 -3.91
N LYS A 166 -12.62 -8.54 -4.24
CA LYS A 166 -11.27 -8.95 -3.79
C LYS A 166 -11.08 -8.84 -2.28
N LEU A 167 -11.74 -7.89 -1.64
CA LEU A 167 -11.63 -7.66 -0.20
C LEU A 167 -12.50 -8.59 0.66
N LYS A 168 -13.51 -9.23 0.08
CA LYS A 168 -14.37 -10.17 0.80
C LYS A 168 -13.59 -11.32 1.43
N GLY A 169 -13.92 -11.62 2.69
CA GLY A 169 -13.29 -12.70 3.43
C GLY A 169 -11.81 -12.47 3.77
N CYS A 170 -11.31 -11.25 3.69
CA CYS A 170 -9.98 -10.92 4.17
C CYS A 170 -9.96 -10.83 5.69
N ASP A 171 -8.93 -11.41 6.32
CA ASP A 171 -8.71 -11.36 7.77
C ASP A 171 -8.07 -10.04 8.21
N ALA A 172 -7.29 -9.40 7.32
CA ALA A 172 -6.78 -8.05 7.49
C ALA A 172 -6.80 -7.28 6.18
N ILE A 173 -6.98 -5.96 6.29
CA ILE A 173 -6.97 -5.04 5.16
C ILE A 173 -6.11 -3.82 5.52
N VAL A 174 -5.06 -3.56 4.73
CA VAL A 174 -4.35 -2.27 4.75
C VAL A 174 -4.93 -1.43 3.63
N VAL A 175 -5.58 -0.33 3.98
CA VAL A 175 -6.35 0.49 3.04
C VAL A 175 -6.03 1.96 3.21
N GLU A 176 -6.11 2.71 2.11
CA GLU A 176 -5.93 4.15 2.12
C GLU A 176 -7.06 4.86 2.89
N SER A 177 -6.67 5.91 3.64
CA SER A 177 -7.56 6.94 4.23
C SER A 177 -6.81 8.27 4.12
N ASN A 178 -6.74 8.81 2.90
CA ASN A 178 -5.78 9.85 2.57
C ASN A 178 -6.13 11.20 3.17
N HIS A 179 -7.34 11.69 2.98
CA HIS A 179 -7.71 13.05 3.35
C HIS A 179 -9.15 13.14 3.85
N SER A 180 -9.41 14.13 4.70
CA SER A 180 -10.77 14.64 4.91
C SER A 180 -11.11 15.61 3.79
N ILE A 181 -12.31 15.50 3.23
CA ILE A 181 -12.79 16.38 2.16
C ILE A 181 -12.72 17.85 2.58
N ASP A 182 -13.12 18.17 3.79
CA ASP A 182 -13.12 19.54 4.31
C ASP A 182 -11.71 20.07 4.56
N MET A 183 -10.83 19.25 5.12
CA MET A 183 -9.43 19.62 5.33
C MET A 183 -8.70 19.81 4.00
N LEU A 184 -8.99 18.99 2.98
CA LEU A 184 -8.43 19.16 1.64
C LEU A 184 -8.90 20.47 1.01
N ARG A 185 -10.19 20.77 1.09
CA ARG A 185 -10.77 22.03 0.59
C ARG A 185 -10.14 23.25 1.26
N ALA A 186 -9.99 23.20 2.57
CA ALA A 186 -9.44 24.29 3.38
C ALA A 186 -7.90 24.41 3.32
N CYS A 187 -7.19 23.38 2.80
CA CYS A 187 -5.73 23.33 2.81
C CYS A 187 -5.10 24.52 2.05
N PRO A 188 -4.35 25.41 2.71
CA PRO A 188 -3.85 26.64 2.08
C PRO A 188 -2.58 26.41 1.24
N VAL A 189 -1.91 25.25 1.44
CA VAL A 189 -0.63 24.95 0.79
C VAL A 189 -0.77 24.14 -0.49
N TYR A 190 -1.97 23.63 -0.79
CA TYR A 190 -2.25 22.90 -2.03
C TYR A 190 -2.90 23.81 -3.06
N SER A 191 -2.38 23.80 -4.31
CA SER A 191 -3.02 24.48 -5.42
C SER A 191 -4.39 23.85 -5.74
N TRP A 192 -5.23 24.59 -6.45
CA TRP A 192 -6.53 24.08 -6.87
C TRP A 192 -6.42 22.81 -7.73
N GLU A 193 -5.48 22.81 -8.66
CA GLU A 193 -5.22 21.67 -9.56
C GLU A 193 -4.81 20.42 -8.76
N LEU A 194 -3.96 20.59 -7.73
CA LEU A 194 -3.56 19.50 -6.86
C LEU A 194 -4.74 18.97 -6.04
N LYS A 195 -5.60 19.84 -5.51
CA LYS A 195 -6.81 19.42 -4.80
C LYS A 195 -7.75 18.64 -5.71
N GLN A 196 -7.96 19.09 -6.94
CA GLN A 196 -8.78 18.37 -7.92
C GLN A 196 -8.18 17.00 -8.26
N ARG A 197 -6.86 16.91 -8.46
CA ARG A 197 -6.18 15.64 -8.69
C ARG A 197 -6.36 14.69 -7.51
N ILE A 198 -6.15 15.15 -6.28
CA ILE A 198 -6.29 14.34 -5.06
C ILE A 198 -7.72 13.80 -4.93
N SER A 199 -8.74 14.62 -5.17
CA SER A 199 -10.15 14.24 -5.02
C SER A 199 -10.77 13.60 -6.27
N SER A 200 -9.98 13.26 -7.30
CA SER A 200 -10.49 12.64 -8.52
C SER A 200 -10.71 11.14 -8.34
N GLU A 201 -11.45 10.51 -9.26
CA GLU A 201 -11.68 9.06 -9.29
C GLU A 201 -10.39 8.23 -9.43
N THR A 202 -9.32 8.84 -9.91
CA THR A 202 -7.97 8.25 -10.00
C THR A 202 -6.97 8.92 -9.04
N GLY A 203 -7.48 9.70 -8.08
CA GLY A 203 -6.69 10.35 -7.06
C GLY A 203 -6.49 9.48 -5.83
N HIS A 204 -6.98 9.93 -4.69
CA HIS A 204 -6.81 9.27 -3.39
C HIS A 204 -8.13 9.17 -2.64
N LEU A 205 -8.31 8.08 -1.89
CA LEU A 205 -9.50 7.80 -1.12
C LEU A 205 -9.67 8.76 0.06
N SER A 206 -10.82 9.41 0.17
CA SER A 206 -11.16 10.24 1.32
C SER A 206 -11.58 9.41 2.54
N ASN A 207 -11.50 9.99 3.74
CA ASN A 207 -12.04 9.39 4.96
C ASN A 207 -13.54 9.13 4.82
N GLU A 208 -14.24 10.04 4.14
CA GLU A 208 -15.67 10.00 3.92
C GLU A 208 -16.05 8.86 2.96
N ASP A 209 -15.34 8.68 1.85
CA ASP A 209 -15.60 7.56 0.91
C ASP A 209 -15.26 6.20 1.55
N LEU A 210 -14.18 6.12 2.33
CA LEU A 210 -13.89 4.94 3.14
C LEU A 210 -15.02 4.66 4.14
N SER A 211 -15.57 5.69 4.79
CA SER A 211 -16.71 5.58 5.72
C SER A 211 -17.96 5.04 5.03
N VAL A 212 -18.26 5.50 3.82
CA VAL A 212 -19.37 4.98 3.01
C VAL A 212 -19.16 3.49 2.73
N TRP A 213 -17.98 3.10 2.29
CA TRP A 213 -17.65 1.69 2.04
C TRP A 213 -17.79 0.83 3.31
N LEU A 214 -17.23 1.26 4.43
CA LEU A 214 -17.31 0.55 5.71
C LEU A 214 -18.75 0.38 6.19
N SER A 215 -19.60 1.39 5.98
CA SER A 215 -20.99 1.36 6.44
C SER A 215 -21.93 0.57 5.54
N ALA A 216 -21.69 0.49 4.23
CA ALA A 216 -22.61 -0.06 3.25
C ALA A 216 -22.16 -1.36 2.59
N GLU A 217 -20.87 -1.51 2.28
CA GLU A 217 -20.39 -2.55 1.37
C GLU A 217 -19.40 -3.55 2.03
N TYR A 218 -18.68 -3.14 3.07
CA TYR A 218 -17.75 -4.00 3.79
C TYR A 218 -18.48 -5.21 4.40
N ASP A 219 -17.93 -6.41 4.22
CA ASP A 219 -18.56 -7.67 4.64
C ASP A 219 -18.41 -7.99 6.14
N GLY A 220 -17.54 -7.28 6.86
CA GLY A 220 -17.27 -7.49 8.28
C GLY A 220 -16.27 -8.60 8.60
N SER A 221 -15.60 -9.18 7.60
CA SER A 221 -14.72 -10.33 7.78
C SER A 221 -13.37 -9.99 8.43
N ALA A 222 -12.81 -8.82 8.15
CA ALA A 222 -11.48 -8.47 8.62
C ALA A 222 -11.49 -8.20 10.13
N ARG A 223 -10.63 -8.91 10.85
CA ARG A 223 -10.34 -8.62 12.26
C ARG A 223 -9.62 -7.28 12.43
N ASP A 224 -8.76 -6.93 11.49
CA ASP A 224 -7.95 -5.73 11.53
C ASP A 224 -8.04 -4.95 10.21
N ILE A 225 -8.33 -3.65 10.30
CA ILE A 225 -8.20 -2.71 9.19
C ILE A 225 -7.16 -1.66 9.59
N VAL A 226 -6.10 -1.54 8.79
CA VAL A 226 -5.04 -0.54 8.99
C VAL A 226 -5.25 0.61 8.02
N LEU A 227 -5.57 1.78 8.55
CA LEU A 227 -5.67 3.00 7.75
C LEU A 227 -4.27 3.50 7.41
N SER A 228 -4.03 3.69 6.14
CA SER A 228 -2.71 4.00 5.58
C SER A 228 -2.76 5.22 4.67
N HIS A 229 -1.60 5.67 4.25
CA HIS A 229 -1.40 6.77 3.29
C HIS A 229 -2.09 8.08 3.69
N LEU A 230 -2.07 8.41 5.00
CA LEU A 230 -2.69 9.63 5.52
C LEU A 230 -1.91 10.87 5.09
N SER A 231 -2.60 11.86 4.51
CA SER A 231 -2.03 13.15 4.14
C SER A 231 -1.63 13.95 5.39
N GLN A 232 -0.40 14.44 5.42
CA GLN A 232 0.11 15.27 6.53
C GLN A 232 -0.48 16.70 6.56
N LYS A 233 -1.15 17.13 5.48
CA LYS A 233 -1.65 18.50 5.30
C LYS A 233 -3.16 18.59 5.20
N ALA A 234 -3.78 17.50 4.74
CA ALA A 234 -5.20 17.46 4.46
C ALA A 234 -5.92 16.33 5.24
N ASN A 235 -5.29 15.80 6.31
CA ASN A 235 -5.89 14.82 7.20
C ASN A 235 -5.41 15.01 8.64
N ASP A 236 -6.18 14.45 9.55
CA ASP A 236 -5.81 14.25 10.94
C ASP A 236 -5.99 12.77 11.30
N PRO A 237 -4.97 12.09 11.88
CA PRO A 237 -5.05 10.66 12.20
C PRO A 237 -6.22 10.30 13.11
N PHE A 238 -6.53 11.16 14.10
CA PHE A 238 -7.67 10.92 14.99
C PHE A 238 -8.99 11.03 14.24
N LEU A 239 -9.14 12.04 13.36
CA LEU A 239 -10.32 12.21 12.52
C LEU A 239 -10.51 11.01 11.59
N ALA A 240 -9.47 10.54 10.90
CA ALA A 240 -9.53 9.37 10.04
C ALA A 240 -10.03 8.14 10.81
N LYS A 241 -9.45 7.89 12.00
CA LYS A 241 -9.81 6.76 12.84
C LYS A 241 -11.26 6.84 13.33
N ILE A 242 -11.68 7.97 13.92
CA ILE A 242 -13.04 8.11 14.47
C ILE A 242 -14.10 8.04 13.38
N THR A 243 -13.81 8.54 12.17
CA THR A 243 -14.72 8.44 11.02
C THR A 243 -14.93 6.98 10.61
N ALA A 244 -13.87 6.19 10.52
CA ALA A 244 -13.95 4.77 10.20
C ALA A 244 -14.66 3.96 11.30
N GLU A 245 -14.32 4.18 12.58
CA GLU A 245 -14.97 3.51 13.71
C GLU A 245 -16.46 3.86 13.81
N SER A 246 -16.83 5.12 13.57
CA SER A 246 -18.22 5.57 13.55
C SER A 246 -19.02 4.90 12.44
N ALA A 247 -18.43 4.71 11.25
CA ALA A 247 -19.06 4.01 10.14
C ALA A 247 -19.35 2.54 10.47
N LEU A 248 -18.43 1.84 11.09
CA LEU A 248 -18.63 0.45 11.55
C LEU A 248 -19.74 0.38 12.61
N ASN A 249 -19.73 1.29 13.58
CA ASN A 249 -20.72 1.34 14.66
C ASN A 249 -22.13 1.76 14.20
N ALA A 250 -22.24 2.50 13.11
CA ALA A 250 -23.52 2.92 12.53
C ALA A 250 -24.27 1.77 11.83
N ARG A 251 -23.61 0.65 11.54
CA ARG A 251 -24.25 -0.55 10.99
C ARG A 251 -25.17 -1.15 12.04
N GLY A 252 -26.38 -1.50 11.62
CA GLY A 252 -27.43 -1.98 12.51
C GLY A 252 -27.05 -3.22 13.35
N PRO A 253 -27.85 -3.58 14.35
CA PRO A 253 -27.52 -4.59 15.37
C PRO A 253 -27.32 -6.01 14.81
N LEU A 254 -27.72 -6.26 13.57
CA LEU A 254 -27.47 -7.53 12.89
C LEU A 254 -26.05 -7.63 12.29
N PHE A 255 -25.38 -6.51 12.09
CA PHE A 255 -23.99 -6.47 11.67
C PHE A 255 -23.11 -6.38 12.91
N ARG A 256 -22.53 -7.50 13.29
CA ARG A 256 -21.53 -7.53 14.35
C ARG A 256 -20.16 -7.76 13.69
N SER A 257 -19.28 -6.81 13.84
CA SER A 257 -17.89 -6.94 13.45
C SER A 257 -17.02 -6.59 14.64
N ASP A 258 -16.10 -7.49 14.97
CA ASP A 258 -15.04 -7.23 15.96
C ASP A 258 -13.83 -6.56 15.29
N THR A 259 -14.05 -5.91 14.15
CA THR A 259 -13.02 -5.22 13.37
C THR A 259 -12.36 -4.11 14.17
N ARG A 260 -11.06 -4.22 14.32
CA ARG A 260 -10.22 -3.21 14.96
C ARG A 260 -9.66 -2.25 13.90
N ILE A 261 -9.85 -0.95 14.09
CA ILE A 261 -9.24 0.10 13.27
C ILE A 261 -7.89 0.51 13.89
N THR A 262 -6.83 0.35 13.12
CA THR A 262 -5.45 0.73 13.48
C THR A 262 -4.95 1.79 12.49
N LEU A 263 -4.09 2.70 12.95
CA LEU A 263 -3.45 3.70 12.10
C LEU A 263 -2.02 3.26 11.79
N SER A 264 -1.61 3.41 10.55
CA SER A 264 -0.18 3.40 10.22
C SER A 264 0.48 4.72 10.61
N ASP A 265 1.79 4.68 10.86
CA ASP A 265 2.60 5.85 11.16
C ASP A 265 3.67 6.02 10.08
N LYS A 266 3.99 7.26 9.73
CA LYS A 266 5.06 7.53 8.77
C LYS A 266 6.47 7.33 9.34
N GLY A 267 6.59 7.43 10.67
CA GLY A 267 7.88 7.47 11.41
C GLY A 267 8.31 6.13 11.99
N LYS A 268 7.38 5.22 12.22
CA LYS A 268 7.65 3.92 12.86
C LYS A 268 6.78 2.80 12.29
N PRO A 269 7.24 1.54 12.37
CA PRO A 269 6.43 0.38 12.02
C PRO A 269 5.20 0.25 12.93
N THR A 270 4.12 -0.33 12.39
CA THR A 270 3.06 -0.85 13.24
C THR A 270 3.54 -2.10 13.98
N GLU A 271 2.92 -2.41 15.11
CA GLU A 271 3.05 -3.74 15.70
C GLU A 271 2.60 -4.82 14.71
N TRP A 272 3.11 -6.06 14.89
CA TRP A 272 2.67 -7.19 14.10
C TRP A 272 1.19 -7.51 14.33
N ILE A 273 0.44 -7.56 13.23
CA ILE A 273 -0.89 -8.15 13.21
C ILE A 273 -0.74 -9.59 12.75
N SER A 274 -1.03 -10.55 13.61
CA SER A 274 -0.77 -11.98 13.39
C SER A 274 -2.06 -12.80 13.33
N PHE A 275 -2.06 -13.87 12.50
CA PHE A 275 -3.15 -14.79 12.23
C PHE A 275 -2.67 -16.24 12.33
#